data_6778aa289661db04425bff5962dbe0ea
#
_entry.id   6778aa289661db04425bff5962dbe0ea
#
_cell.length_a   1.000
_cell.length_b   1.000
_cell.length_c   1.000
_cell.angle_alpha   90.00
_cell.angle_beta   90.00
_cell.angle_gamma   90.00
#
_symmetry.space_group_name_H-M   'P 1'
#
loop_
_entity.id
_entity.type
_entity.pdbx_description
1 polymer ?
#
loop_
_entity_poly.entity_id
_entity_poly.type
_entity_poly.pdbx_seq_one_letter_code
_entity_poly.pdbx_strand_id
1 'polypeptide(L)'
;MTSSEGQRKYKYRLLFHPEALKEWNSLDGSIKKPLKKLLAKRLENPHIPGGALHNDLTGCYKIKLNKQGVSLVYRVKDDALIVMVMAIDRREDSIVYRSALARLTDTMKSLAEAAKSALTRERPPK
;
A
#
# COMPACT_ATOMS: atom_id res chain seq x y z
N MET A 1 3.90 13.74 25.29
CA MET A 1 3.54 13.55 24.86
C MET A 1 3.21 13.24 24.60
N THR A 2 3.08 13.04 24.44
CA THR A 2 2.64 12.67 24.05
C THR A 2 2.34 12.31 23.37
N SER A 3 2.06 11.83 23.60
CA SER A 3 1.51 11.11 22.70
C SER A 3 1.40 11.61 21.41
N SER A 4 0.91 12.63 21.32
CA SER A 4 0.66 13.11 20.05
C SER A 4 1.87 13.04 19.25
N GLU A 5 2.93 13.04 19.83
CA GLU A 5 4.01 12.98 19.07
C GLU A 5 4.11 11.75 18.40
N GLY A 6 3.51 10.72 18.82
CA GLY A 6 3.57 9.48 18.13
C GLY A 6 3.07 9.59 16.76
N GLN A 7 2.15 10.44 16.53
CA GLN A 7 1.57 10.42 15.30
C GLN A 7 2.33 11.00 14.24
N ARG A 8 2.99 11.99 14.41
CA ARG A 8 3.59 12.54 13.36
C ARG A 8 4.92 12.09 13.14
N LYS A 9 5.31 11.03 13.69
CA LYS A 9 6.54 10.60 13.52
C LYS A 9 6.87 10.07 12.21
N TYR A 10 5.95 9.55 11.44
CA TYR A 10 6.24 8.90 10.19
C TYR A 10 6.22 9.90 9.05
N LYS A 11 7.18 9.76 8.15
CA LYS A 11 7.26 10.62 7.01
C LYS A 11 6.12 10.37 6.04
N TYR A 12 5.73 9.11 5.85
CA TYR A 12 4.68 8.74 4.91
C TYR A 12 3.42 8.31 5.63
N ARG A 13 2.28 8.46 4.99
CA ARG A 13 1.01 8.00 5.55
C ARG A 13 0.68 6.63 5.00
N LEU A 14 0.07 5.81 5.80
CA LEU A 14 -0.29 4.46 5.42
C LEU A 14 -1.74 4.43 4.94
N LEU A 15 -1.93 3.93 3.73
CA LEU A 15 -3.27 3.72 3.20
C LEU A 15 -3.35 2.29 2.69
N PHE A 16 -4.56 1.80 2.50
CA PHE A 16 -4.79 0.46 1.98
C PHE A 16 -5.71 0.53 0.78
N HIS A 17 -5.37 -0.20 -0.27
CA HIS A 17 -6.33 -0.45 -1.34
C HIS A 17 -7.51 -1.20 -0.69
N PRO A 18 -8.76 -0.95 -1.10
CA PRO A 18 -9.90 -1.60 -0.43
C PRO A 18 -9.80 -3.12 -0.35
N GLU A 19 -9.32 -3.77 -1.39
CA GLU A 19 -9.17 -5.22 -1.34
C GLU A 19 -8.05 -5.64 -0.41
N ALA A 20 -6.99 -4.85 -0.34
CA ALA A 20 -5.90 -5.14 0.58
C ALA A 20 -6.35 -4.96 2.02
N LEU A 21 -7.24 -4.03 2.26
CA LEU A 21 -7.76 -3.82 3.60
C LEU A 21 -8.56 -5.04 4.06
N LYS A 22 -9.32 -5.62 3.16
CA LYS A 22 -10.04 -6.85 3.49
C LYS A 22 -9.07 -7.97 3.82
N GLU A 23 -7.99 -8.07 3.06
CA GLU A 23 -6.98 -9.08 3.32
C GLU A 23 -6.28 -8.84 4.65
N TRP A 24 -6.00 -7.59 4.95
CA TRP A 24 -5.41 -7.22 6.23
C TRP A 24 -6.33 -7.61 7.38
N ASN A 25 -7.60 -7.29 7.26
CA ASN A 25 -8.56 -7.57 8.32
C ASN A 25 -8.77 -9.06 8.57
N SER A 26 -8.49 -9.89 7.57
CA SER A 26 -8.63 -11.32 7.75
C SER A 26 -7.39 -11.98 8.31
N LEU A 27 -6.31 -11.23 8.52
CA LEU A 27 -5.11 -11.80 9.09
C LEU A 27 -5.24 -12.01 10.58
N ASP A 28 -4.61 -13.07 11.04
CA ASP A 28 -4.54 -13.34 12.45
C ASP A 28 -3.67 -12.31 13.15
N GLY A 29 -3.95 -12.04 14.42
CA GLY A 29 -3.18 -11.06 15.18
C GLY A 29 -1.70 -11.39 15.26
N SER A 30 -1.37 -12.69 15.28
CA SER A 30 0.03 -13.09 15.33
C SER A 30 0.78 -12.73 14.05
N ILE A 31 0.06 -12.50 12.95
CA ILE A 31 0.65 -12.09 11.69
C ILE A 31 0.61 -10.58 11.57
N LYS A 32 -0.49 -9.96 11.97
CA LYS A 32 -0.62 -8.52 11.90
C LYS A 32 0.45 -7.79 12.70
N LYS A 33 0.76 -8.30 13.87
CA LYS A 33 1.70 -7.62 14.74
C LYS A 33 3.07 -7.41 14.12
N PRO A 34 3.74 -8.46 13.62
CA PRO A 34 5.03 -8.25 12.98
C PRO A 34 4.92 -7.45 11.69
N LEU A 35 3.81 -7.60 10.94
CA LEU A 35 3.63 -6.81 9.74
C LEU A 35 3.50 -5.33 10.06
N LYS A 36 2.78 -5.00 11.12
CA LYS A 36 2.65 -3.62 11.54
C LYS A 36 4.00 -3.01 11.87
N LYS A 37 4.85 -3.76 12.54
CA LYS A 37 6.17 -3.28 12.88
C LYS A 37 6.98 -2.99 11.64
N LEU A 38 6.94 -3.89 10.67
CA LEU A 38 7.69 -3.70 9.43
C LEU A 38 7.12 -2.54 8.62
N LEU A 39 5.81 -2.41 8.58
CA LEU A 39 5.19 -1.30 7.88
C LEU A 39 5.57 0.03 8.51
N ALA A 40 5.62 0.09 9.84
CA ALA A 40 6.02 1.32 10.51
C ALA A 40 7.40 1.76 10.07
N LYS A 41 8.33 0.83 9.93
CA LYS A 41 9.66 1.15 9.47
C LYS A 41 9.63 1.66 8.03
N ARG A 42 8.78 1.06 7.20
CA ARG A 42 8.68 1.48 5.81
C ARG A 42 8.04 2.85 5.65
N LEU A 43 7.26 3.27 6.64
CA LEU A 43 6.69 4.62 6.58
C LEU A 43 7.75 5.68 6.82
N GLU A 44 8.86 5.30 7.45
CA GLU A 44 9.96 6.22 7.60
C GLU A 44 10.85 6.20 6.38
N ASN A 45 11.05 5.04 5.80
CA ASN A 45 11.91 4.89 4.64
C ASN A 45 11.36 3.77 3.75
N PRO A 46 10.44 4.09 2.86
CA PRO A 46 9.78 3.06 2.05
C PRO A 46 10.61 2.54 0.88
N HIS A 47 11.66 3.26 0.48
CA HIS A 47 12.47 2.86 -0.68
C HIS A 47 13.57 1.92 -0.25
N ILE A 48 13.22 0.65 -0.04
CA ILE A 48 14.17 -0.36 0.41
C ILE A 48 14.65 -1.16 -0.81
N PRO A 49 15.88 -1.03 -1.22
CA PRO A 49 16.34 -1.69 -2.45
C PRO A 49 16.11 -3.20 -2.46
N GLY A 50 16.31 -3.86 -1.34
CA GLY A 50 16.12 -5.30 -1.29
C GLY A 50 14.69 -5.75 -1.47
N GLY A 51 13.73 -4.84 -1.30
CA GLY A 51 12.33 -5.18 -1.49
C GLY A 51 11.74 -4.62 -2.77
N ALA A 52 12.53 -3.90 -3.56
CA ALA A 52 11.99 -3.24 -4.74
C ALA A 52 11.55 -4.23 -5.80
N LEU A 53 10.42 -3.99 -6.40
CA LEU A 53 9.92 -4.79 -7.50
C LEU A 53 10.19 -4.06 -8.81
N HIS A 54 10.10 -4.79 -9.91
CA HIS A 54 10.52 -4.25 -11.18
C HIS A 54 9.46 -4.39 -12.26
N ASN A 55 9.78 -3.92 -13.44
CA ASN A 55 8.89 -4.00 -14.59
C ASN A 55 7.55 -3.33 -14.30
N ASP A 56 6.46 -4.03 -14.47
CA ASP A 56 5.15 -3.44 -14.28
C ASP A 56 4.87 -3.03 -12.84
N LEU A 57 5.66 -3.51 -11.90
CA LEU A 57 5.50 -3.16 -10.50
C LEU A 57 6.57 -2.20 -10.01
N THR A 58 7.23 -1.50 -10.92
CA THR A 58 8.19 -0.48 -10.54
C THR A 58 7.50 0.56 -9.67
N GLY A 59 8.13 0.93 -8.57
CA GLY A 59 7.53 1.84 -7.59
C GLY A 59 6.82 1.09 -6.47
N CYS A 60 6.78 -0.23 -6.56
CA CYS A 60 6.22 -1.07 -5.51
C CYS A 60 7.33 -1.83 -4.81
N TYR A 61 7.06 -2.23 -3.60
CA TYR A 61 8.02 -2.93 -2.76
C TYR A 61 7.34 -4.07 -2.03
N LYS A 62 8.13 -5.06 -1.66
CA LYS A 62 7.62 -6.23 -0.98
C LYS A 62 8.12 -6.31 0.45
N ILE A 63 7.25 -6.75 1.34
CA ILE A 63 7.63 -7.16 2.69
C ILE A 63 7.24 -8.62 2.78
N LYS A 64 8.14 -9.46 3.28
CA LYS A 64 7.84 -10.87 3.45
C LYS A 64 8.09 -11.34 4.86
N LEU A 65 7.11 -12.05 5.43
CA LEU A 65 7.27 -12.73 6.70
C LEU A 65 7.54 -14.18 6.38
N ASN A 66 8.81 -14.56 6.38
CA ASN A 66 9.20 -15.89 5.96
C ASN A 66 8.61 -17.00 6.82
N LYS A 67 8.60 -16.81 8.11
CA LYS A 67 8.05 -17.83 9.00
C LYS A 67 6.59 -18.08 8.76
N GLN A 68 5.82 -17.04 8.58
CA GLN A 68 4.39 -17.16 8.40
C GLN A 68 3.99 -17.35 6.95
N GLY A 69 4.93 -17.19 6.03
CA GLY A 69 4.62 -17.34 4.61
C GLY A 69 3.70 -16.30 4.06
N VAL A 70 3.79 -15.07 4.57
CA VAL A 70 2.92 -13.99 4.12
C VAL A 70 3.74 -12.95 3.38
N SER A 71 3.22 -12.49 2.25
CA SER A 71 3.86 -11.42 1.48
C SER A 71 2.90 -10.24 1.36
N LEU A 72 3.46 -9.05 1.41
CA LEU A 72 2.70 -7.83 1.28
C LEU A 72 3.39 -6.94 0.25
N VAL A 73 2.62 -6.36 -0.66
CA VAL A 73 3.15 -5.43 -1.66
C VAL A 73 2.56 -4.06 -1.39
N TYR A 74 3.42 -3.04 -1.35
CA TYR A 74 2.94 -1.67 -1.21
C TYR A 74 3.51 -0.81 -2.31
N ARG A 75 2.82 0.27 -2.62
CA ARG A 75 3.26 1.24 -3.60
C ARG A 75 3.63 2.53 -2.90
N VAL A 76 4.67 3.20 -3.37
CA VAL A 76 5.09 4.47 -2.79
C VAL A 76 4.70 5.60 -3.72
N LYS A 77 4.00 6.59 -3.17
CA LYS A 77 3.67 7.81 -3.88
C LYS A 77 4.41 8.93 -3.22
N ASP A 78 5.58 9.26 -3.73
CA ASP A 78 6.44 10.26 -3.10
C ASP A 78 5.83 11.66 -3.11
N ASP A 79 5.17 12.00 -4.18
CA ASP A 79 4.60 13.34 -4.28
C ASP A 79 3.48 13.57 -3.25
N ALA A 80 2.85 12.52 -2.79
CA ALA A 80 1.80 12.63 -1.78
C ALA A 80 2.25 12.11 -0.42
N LEU A 81 3.47 11.58 -0.32
CA LEU A 81 4.01 10.97 0.89
C LEU A 81 3.09 9.87 1.40
N ILE A 82 2.73 8.96 0.52
CA ILE A 82 1.84 7.86 0.84
C ILE A 82 2.50 6.52 0.55
N VAL A 83 2.30 5.58 1.47
CA VAL A 83 2.60 4.18 1.26
C VAL A 83 1.26 3.48 1.21
N MET A 84 0.91 2.93 0.05
CA MET A 84 -0.38 2.26 -0.10
C MET A 84 -0.18 0.77 -0.21
N VAL A 85 -0.81 0.02 0.69
CA VAL A 85 -0.75 -1.43 0.65
C VAL A 85 -1.67 -1.90 -0.47
N MET A 86 -1.10 -2.64 -1.43
CA MET A 86 -1.83 -3.06 -2.61
C MET A 86 -2.33 -4.48 -2.51
N ALA A 87 -1.60 -5.37 -1.87
CA ALA A 87 -2.00 -6.77 -1.78
C ALA A 87 -1.29 -7.48 -0.65
N ILE A 88 -1.96 -8.43 -0.04
CA ILE A 88 -1.40 -9.27 1.01
C ILE A 88 -1.85 -10.69 0.72
N ASP A 89 -0.94 -11.64 0.72
CA ASP A 89 -1.32 -13.02 0.45
C ASP A 89 -0.39 -13.97 1.17
N ARG A 90 -0.91 -15.15 1.45
CA ARG A 90 -0.15 -16.18 2.13
C ARG A 90 0.29 -17.26 1.16
N ARG A 91 0.04 -17.07 -0.12
CA ARG A 91 0.43 -18.02 -1.12
C ARG A 91 1.72 -17.59 -1.77
N GLU A 92 1.98 -18.06 -2.98
CA GLU A 92 3.19 -17.72 -3.67
C GLU A 92 3.30 -16.25 -3.99
N ASP A 93 4.52 -15.77 -4.07
CA ASP A 93 4.76 -14.37 -4.40
C ASP A 93 4.13 -13.98 -5.74
N SER A 94 4.13 -14.90 -6.70
CA SER A 94 3.55 -14.57 -8.00
C SER A 94 2.08 -14.20 -7.91
N ILE A 95 1.37 -14.80 -6.95
CA ILE A 95 -0.04 -14.49 -6.77
C ILE A 95 -0.24 -13.10 -6.19
N VAL A 96 0.55 -12.77 -5.17
CA VAL A 96 0.43 -11.44 -4.58
C VAL A 96 0.86 -10.37 -5.58
N TYR A 97 1.83 -10.66 -6.43
CA TYR A 97 2.28 -9.71 -7.45
C TYR A 97 1.19 -9.48 -8.48
N ARG A 98 0.52 -10.53 -8.91
CA ARG A 98 -0.58 -10.40 -9.87
C ARG A 98 -1.72 -9.59 -9.30
N SER A 99 -2.04 -9.83 -8.03
CA SER A 99 -3.08 -9.07 -7.36
C SER A 99 -2.69 -7.60 -7.27
N ALA A 100 -1.44 -7.33 -6.91
CA ALA A 100 -0.97 -5.96 -6.80
C ALA A 100 -1.03 -5.26 -8.14
N LEU A 101 -0.61 -5.93 -9.20
CA LEU A 101 -0.61 -5.33 -10.53
C LEU A 101 -2.03 -5.02 -10.99
N ALA A 102 -2.95 -5.95 -10.78
CA ALA A 102 -4.33 -5.73 -11.17
C ALA A 102 -4.93 -4.55 -10.42
N ARG A 103 -4.65 -4.47 -9.12
CA ARG A 103 -5.18 -3.39 -8.31
C ARG A 103 -4.53 -2.05 -8.63
N LEU A 104 -3.26 -2.08 -9.01
CA LEU A 104 -2.58 -0.85 -9.40
C LEU A 104 -3.25 -0.28 -10.64
N THR A 105 -3.55 -1.12 -11.61
CA THR A 105 -4.22 -0.69 -12.83
C THR A 105 -5.61 -0.14 -12.51
N ASP A 106 -6.36 -0.84 -11.68
CA ASP A 106 -7.68 -0.39 -11.27
C ASP A 106 -7.61 0.93 -10.54
N THR A 107 -6.66 1.09 -9.67
CA THR A 107 -6.51 2.32 -8.90
C THR A 107 -6.23 3.49 -9.84
N MET A 108 -5.36 3.30 -10.80
CA MET A 108 -5.05 4.37 -11.74
C MET A 108 -6.27 4.73 -12.57
N LYS A 109 -7.03 3.73 -12.97
CA LYS A 109 -8.24 3.95 -13.72
C LYS A 109 -9.25 4.72 -12.90
N SER A 110 -9.42 4.31 -11.64
CA SER A 110 -10.34 4.98 -10.75
C SER A 110 -9.95 6.42 -10.50
N LEU A 111 -8.67 6.68 -10.34
CA LEU A 111 -8.18 8.03 -10.13
C LEU A 111 -8.44 8.88 -11.37
N ALA A 112 -8.23 8.33 -12.54
CA ALA A 112 -8.47 9.05 -13.78
C ALA A 112 -9.95 9.40 -13.90
N GLU A 113 -10.82 8.46 -13.55
CA GLU A 113 -12.24 8.71 -13.62
C GLU A 113 -12.70 9.70 -12.56
N ALA A 114 -12.12 9.63 -11.39
CA ALA A 114 -12.45 10.58 -10.34
C ALA A 114 -12.02 11.99 -10.74
N ALA A 115 -10.85 12.11 -11.38
CA ALA A 115 -10.39 13.40 -11.83
C ALA A 115 -11.32 13.96 -12.90
N LYS A 116 -11.79 13.10 -13.80
CA LYS A 116 -12.72 13.53 -14.81
C LYS A 116 -14.01 14.00 -14.19
N SER A 117 -14.54 13.25 -13.25
CA SER A 117 -15.75 13.63 -12.56
C SER A 117 -15.60 14.94 -11.82
N ALA A 118 -14.47 15.11 -11.16
CA ALA A 118 -14.23 16.34 -10.43
C ALA A 118 -14.19 17.53 -11.37
N LEU A 119 -13.56 17.36 -12.51
CA LEU A 119 -13.52 18.44 -13.48
C LEU A 119 -14.92 18.77 -13.97
N THR A 120 -15.70 17.75 -14.23
CA THR A 120 -17.06 17.97 -14.67
C THR A 120 -17.88 18.66 -13.62
N ARG A 121 -17.72 18.24 -12.38
CA ARG A 121 -18.48 18.84 -11.29
C ARG A 121 -18.09 20.27 -11.02
N GLU A 122 -16.86 20.63 -11.32
CA GLU A 122 -16.43 21.97 -11.07
C GLU A 122 -16.96 22.94 -12.08
N ARG A 123 -17.48 22.47 -13.19
CA ARG A 123 -18.03 23.37 -14.13
C ARG A 123 -19.22 24.01 -13.54
N PRO A 124 -19.46 25.26 -13.85
CA PRO A 124 -20.63 25.94 -13.30
C PRO A 124 -21.85 25.23 -13.81
N PRO A 125 -22.81 25.11 -12.97
CA PRO A 125 -24.02 24.45 -13.38
C PRO A 125 -24.63 25.36 -14.31
N LYS A 126 -24.82 25.55 -15.06
CA LYS A 126 -25.45 26.37 -15.96
C LYS A 126 -26.66 26.69 -15.63
#